data_a58c150c489b14f514fe5f14be31a2e0
#
_entry.id   a58c150c489b14f514fe5f14be31a2e0
#
_cell.length_a   1.000
_cell.length_b   1.000
_cell.length_c   1.000
_cell.angle_alpha   90.00
_cell.angle_beta   90.00
_cell.angle_gamma   90.00
#
_symmetry.space_group_name_H-M   'P 1'
#
loop_
_entity.id
_entity.type
_entity.pdbx_description
1 polymer ?
#
loop_
_entity_poly.entity_id
_entity_poly.type
_entity_poly.pdbx_seq_one_letter_code
_entity_poly.pdbx_strand_id
1 'polypeptide(L)'
;MLDKLNELGIQLPNTTRTEVKVKCPNCVRIGKTHYNDKCLAVNIDKGVFLCHKCGYKGNLNRNKPMEQQKIYKLPNPSLLQPLNKKGKEYLNSRGITDDVIRNNRLQTTRNGDLIVFPYYRDGEIVNYKTRGIDGKFFTQSKDAEPIIYNYDGVVNKTPIVICEGELDSLSWEVAGIHTHTSVNMGAPNTADKNINKKLECIDNCYEVFESAKCVYIATDNDENGRYLEKELIRRIGVEKCKLVDFSPFKDANEVLLQEGKESLLERLKIAEIPKVEGIFSVDDVEEDLYDGFHNGQDMGTTTYIPQVDAAWTWRNGEVNVWTGYQNEGKSLFLNQLCVIKAAKENFKFAVFSPENMPMTDFYNDLIEMYIGKSTNPKYTHQMSINEFNQALTFVRKHFYLIYPNKYFLLDTIFDKAKYLVRSRGINSLIIDPYNTVHHKIMNGEREDLYISRFMAELKRFAIDNNVSVHLVAHQITPRRDETGRYPKPDVNYVKGGSEFANKCDNLLYVWRPNRAVDFSDKSVIFGSQKIKKQKLVGYPQDVNHIEFNIKEQRYYFNNITPFREIDEERNNKNNTPIIYKESE
;
A
#
# COMPACT_ATOMS: atom_id res chain seq x y z
N MET A 1 -26.90 5.16 -25.81
CA MET A 1 -25.57 4.47 -25.95
C MET A 1 -24.65 5.26 -26.87
N LEU A 2 -25.07 5.59 -28.10
CA LEU A 2 -24.24 6.37 -29.04
C LEU A 2 -23.84 7.73 -28.46
N ASP A 3 -24.74 8.43 -27.79
CA ASP A 3 -24.44 9.72 -27.14
C ASP A 3 -23.33 9.60 -26.07
N LYS A 4 -23.40 8.54 -25.24
CA LYS A 4 -22.36 8.26 -24.23
C LYS A 4 -21.00 7.92 -24.85
N LEU A 5 -20.96 7.28 -26.00
CA LEU A 5 -19.69 7.04 -26.73
C LEU A 5 -19.13 8.34 -27.31
N ASN A 6 -20.00 9.18 -27.86
CA ASN A 6 -19.61 10.49 -28.38
C ASN A 6 -19.09 11.42 -27.27
N GLU A 7 -19.70 11.42 -26.08
CA GLU A 7 -19.21 12.15 -24.89
C GLU A 7 -17.82 11.67 -24.45
N LEU A 8 -17.52 10.40 -24.66
CA LEU A 8 -16.20 9.80 -24.40
C LEU A 8 -15.20 10.01 -25.56
N GLY A 9 -15.59 10.73 -26.61
CA GLY A 9 -14.76 10.95 -27.80
C GLY A 9 -14.58 9.71 -28.67
N ILE A 10 -15.41 8.67 -28.49
CA ILE A 10 -15.35 7.43 -29.27
C ILE A 10 -16.31 7.53 -30.43
N GLN A 11 -15.80 7.73 -31.63
CA GLN A 11 -16.59 7.82 -32.87
C GLN A 11 -16.76 6.43 -33.49
N LEU A 12 -18.01 5.96 -33.61
CA LEU A 12 -18.30 4.70 -34.29
C LEU A 12 -18.52 4.95 -35.79
N PRO A 13 -18.04 4.05 -36.67
CA PRO A 13 -18.44 4.04 -38.06
C PRO A 13 -19.90 3.62 -38.19
N ASN A 14 -20.59 4.06 -39.26
CA ASN A 14 -21.93 3.57 -39.56
C ASN A 14 -21.83 2.08 -39.96
N THR A 15 -22.26 1.17 -39.07
CA THR A 15 -22.11 -0.28 -39.21
C THR A 15 -23.18 -1.05 -38.47
N THR A 16 -23.58 -2.19 -39.00
CA THR A 16 -24.45 -3.18 -38.35
C THR A 16 -23.68 -4.23 -37.55
N ARG A 17 -22.35 -4.15 -37.48
CA ARG A 17 -21.52 -5.12 -36.73
C ARG A 17 -21.62 -4.86 -35.24
N THR A 18 -21.73 -5.94 -34.47
CA THR A 18 -21.79 -5.90 -33.00
C THR A 18 -20.47 -5.53 -32.35
N GLU A 19 -19.36 -5.77 -33.05
CA GLU A 19 -18.00 -5.44 -32.58
C GLU A 19 -17.23 -4.66 -33.63
N VAL A 20 -16.71 -3.51 -33.26
CA VAL A 20 -15.95 -2.60 -34.14
C VAL A 20 -14.65 -2.15 -33.49
N LYS A 21 -13.62 -1.96 -34.31
CA LYS A 21 -12.36 -1.33 -33.89
C LYS A 21 -12.34 0.10 -34.37
N VAL A 22 -12.08 1.02 -33.44
CA VAL A 22 -12.02 2.46 -33.71
C VAL A 22 -10.76 3.08 -33.11
N LYS A 23 -10.55 4.35 -33.41
CA LYS A 23 -9.44 5.11 -32.84
C LYS A 23 -9.70 5.33 -31.33
N CYS A 24 -8.69 5.10 -30.52
CA CYS A 24 -8.81 5.29 -29.08
C CYS A 24 -8.58 6.76 -28.69
N PRO A 25 -9.54 7.45 -28.07
CA PRO A 25 -9.38 8.85 -27.68
C PRO A 25 -8.26 9.03 -26.64
N ASN A 26 -8.08 8.06 -25.74
CA ASN A 26 -7.02 8.11 -24.75
C ASN A 26 -5.62 7.94 -25.39
N CYS A 27 -5.48 7.03 -26.36
CA CYS A 27 -4.22 6.91 -27.09
C CYS A 27 -3.89 8.18 -27.90
N VAL A 28 -4.90 8.87 -28.43
CA VAL A 28 -4.72 10.18 -29.09
C VAL A 28 -4.20 11.20 -28.11
N ARG A 29 -4.83 11.30 -26.94
CA ARG A 29 -4.47 12.25 -25.88
C ARG A 29 -3.06 12.04 -25.37
N ILE A 30 -2.58 10.79 -25.28
CA ILE A 30 -1.25 10.45 -24.77
C ILE A 30 -0.21 10.22 -25.88
N GLY A 31 -0.50 10.63 -27.11
CA GLY A 31 0.44 10.56 -28.23
C GLY A 31 0.83 9.15 -28.70
N LYS A 32 0.12 8.10 -28.28
CA LYS A 32 0.43 6.67 -28.58
C LYS A 32 -0.18 6.14 -29.87
N THR A 33 -0.78 6.96 -30.73
CA THR A 33 -1.41 6.51 -31.99
C THR A 33 -0.85 7.17 -33.22
N HIS A 34 -0.62 6.37 -34.29
CA HIS A 34 -0.52 6.85 -35.64
C HIS A 34 -1.92 7.13 -36.23
N TYR A 35 -1.97 7.97 -37.28
CA TYR A 35 -3.22 8.48 -37.85
C TYR A 35 -4.28 7.41 -38.20
N ASN A 36 -3.89 6.17 -38.55
CA ASN A 36 -4.77 5.08 -38.96
C ASN A 36 -4.99 3.97 -37.89
N ASP A 37 -4.57 4.17 -36.67
CA ASP A 37 -4.57 3.14 -35.65
C ASP A 37 -5.97 2.92 -35.03
N LYS A 38 -6.60 1.78 -35.34
CA LYS A 38 -7.87 1.34 -34.76
C LYS A 38 -7.62 0.38 -33.59
N CYS A 39 -7.16 0.92 -32.47
CA CYS A 39 -6.71 0.13 -31.31
C CYS A 39 -7.77 -0.07 -30.22
N LEU A 40 -8.94 0.59 -30.32
CA LEU A 40 -10.05 0.45 -29.38
C LEU A 40 -11.10 -0.49 -29.96
N ALA A 41 -11.27 -1.65 -29.36
CA ALA A 41 -12.38 -2.57 -29.64
C ALA A 41 -13.62 -2.10 -28.86
N VAL A 42 -14.75 -1.95 -29.55
CA VAL A 42 -16.05 -1.58 -28.96
C VAL A 42 -17.05 -2.68 -29.30
N ASN A 43 -17.65 -3.29 -28.30
CA ASN A 43 -18.78 -4.21 -28.47
C ASN A 43 -20.08 -3.43 -28.21
N ILE A 44 -20.84 -3.20 -29.27
CA ILE A 44 -22.04 -2.34 -29.26
C ILE A 44 -23.16 -2.99 -28.46
N ASP A 45 -23.40 -4.30 -28.61
CA ASP A 45 -24.49 -5.01 -27.93
C ASP A 45 -24.28 -5.09 -26.41
N LYS A 46 -23.02 -5.36 -26.02
CA LYS A 46 -22.63 -5.45 -24.59
C LYS A 46 -22.37 -4.08 -23.97
N GLY A 47 -22.27 -3.02 -24.77
CA GLY A 47 -21.96 -1.67 -24.30
C GLY A 47 -20.57 -1.57 -23.63
N VAL A 48 -19.58 -2.36 -24.08
CA VAL A 48 -18.23 -2.36 -23.49
C VAL A 48 -17.18 -1.99 -24.53
N PHE A 49 -16.10 -1.39 -24.06
CA PHE A 49 -14.94 -1.09 -24.91
C PHE A 49 -13.62 -1.35 -24.18
N LEU A 50 -12.58 -1.72 -24.96
CA LEU A 50 -11.23 -1.96 -24.48
C LEU A 50 -10.20 -1.57 -25.54
N CYS A 51 -9.24 -0.74 -25.16
CA CYS A 51 -8.07 -0.44 -25.97
C CYS A 51 -6.91 -1.39 -25.64
N HIS A 52 -6.44 -2.14 -26.60
CA HIS A 52 -5.35 -3.09 -26.43
C HIS A 52 -3.96 -2.41 -26.28
N LYS A 53 -3.84 -1.12 -26.63
CA LYS A 53 -2.57 -0.35 -26.52
C LYS A 53 -2.39 0.37 -25.21
N CYS A 54 -3.45 1.00 -24.68
CA CYS A 54 -3.36 1.81 -23.47
C CYS A 54 -4.23 1.30 -22.31
N GLY A 55 -4.92 0.18 -22.47
CA GLY A 55 -5.80 -0.38 -21.47
C GLY A 55 -7.10 0.40 -21.21
N TYR A 56 -7.36 1.49 -21.95
CA TYR A 56 -8.59 2.27 -21.80
C TYR A 56 -9.83 1.41 -22.02
N LYS A 57 -10.68 1.28 -21.01
CA LYS A 57 -11.84 0.39 -21.02
C LYS A 57 -13.05 1.00 -20.31
N GLY A 58 -14.24 0.57 -20.66
CA GLY A 58 -15.45 0.99 -19.98
C GLY A 58 -16.66 0.13 -20.32
N ASN A 59 -17.75 0.32 -19.55
CA ASN A 59 -19.03 -0.32 -19.76
C ASN A 59 -20.15 0.75 -19.69
N LEU A 60 -20.82 0.95 -20.80
CA LEU A 60 -21.87 1.98 -20.98
C LEU A 60 -23.21 1.63 -20.34
N ASN A 61 -23.43 0.34 -20.04
CA ASN A 61 -24.67 -0.16 -19.45
C ASN A 61 -24.70 -0.03 -17.91
N ARG A 62 -23.57 0.34 -17.31
CA ARG A 62 -23.52 0.64 -15.88
C ARG A 62 -23.64 2.14 -15.67
N ASN A 63 -24.67 2.56 -14.91
CA ASN A 63 -24.77 3.92 -14.36
C ASN A 63 -23.73 4.13 -13.23
N LYS A 64 -22.46 3.84 -13.49
CA LYS A 64 -21.38 4.19 -12.58
C LYS A 64 -20.58 5.32 -13.18
N PRO A 65 -20.23 6.34 -12.37
CA PRO A 65 -19.20 7.29 -12.77
C PRO A 65 -17.95 6.49 -13.16
N MET A 66 -17.30 6.89 -14.26
CA MET A 66 -15.95 6.41 -14.57
C MET A 66 -15.11 6.48 -13.28
N GLU A 67 -14.30 5.47 -13.03
CA GLU A 67 -13.23 5.59 -12.03
C GLU A 67 -12.59 6.95 -12.23
N GLN A 68 -12.81 7.87 -11.31
CA GLN A 68 -12.05 9.10 -11.27
C GLN A 68 -10.63 8.63 -10.95
N GLN A 69 -9.80 8.51 -11.98
CA GLN A 69 -8.36 8.58 -11.76
C GLN A 69 -8.15 9.81 -10.87
N LYS A 70 -7.38 9.65 -9.82
CA LYS A 70 -7.02 10.77 -8.95
C LYS A 70 -6.55 11.89 -9.86
N ILE A 71 -7.37 12.93 -10.05
CA ILE A 71 -7.06 14.02 -10.96
C ILE A 71 -6.05 14.87 -10.22
N TYR A 72 -4.80 14.72 -10.58
CA TYR A 72 -3.75 15.60 -10.11
C TYR A 72 -3.84 16.93 -10.84
N LYS A 73 -3.50 18.00 -10.15
CA LYS A 73 -3.42 19.33 -10.75
C LYS A 73 -2.04 19.54 -11.34
N LEU A 74 -1.98 19.96 -12.58
CA LEU A 74 -0.72 20.40 -13.17
C LEU A 74 -0.24 21.67 -12.47
N PRO A 75 1.07 21.77 -12.19
CA PRO A 75 1.65 23.01 -11.66
C PRO A 75 1.42 24.20 -12.58
N ASN A 76 1.25 25.38 -11.99
CA ASN A 76 1.12 26.60 -12.79
C ASN A 76 2.51 27.09 -13.26
N PRO A 77 2.84 27.04 -14.55
CA PRO A 77 4.15 27.43 -15.07
C PRO A 77 4.47 28.90 -14.87
N SER A 78 3.45 29.79 -14.76
CA SER A 78 3.65 31.24 -14.58
C SER A 78 4.30 31.60 -13.23
N LEU A 79 4.36 30.66 -12.28
CA LEU A 79 5.04 30.86 -11.01
C LEU A 79 6.56 30.58 -11.08
N LEU A 80 7.03 30.08 -12.21
CA LEU A 80 8.40 29.65 -12.45
C LEU A 80 9.09 30.64 -13.40
N GLN A 81 10.40 30.80 -13.21
CA GLN A 81 11.25 31.62 -14.08
C GLN A 81 12.65 30.98 -14.22
N PRO A 82 13.43 31.37 -15.25
CA PRO A 82 14.79 30.89 -15.40
C PRO A 82 15.60 31.06 -14.12
N LEU A 83 16.51 30.12 -13.87
CA LEU A 83 17.34 30.10 -12.67
C LEU A 83 18.13 31.43 -12.56
N ASN A 84 17.95 32.13 -11.46
CA ASN A 84 18.63 33.39 -11.20
C ASN A 84 20.09 33.19 -10.75
N LYS A 85 20.85 34.29 -10.70
CA LYS A 85 22.27 34.25 -10.32
C LYS A 85 22.51 33.64 -8.94
N LYS A 86 21.69 34.00 -7.93
CA LYS A 86 21.80 33.52 -6.54
C LYS A 86 21.55 32.01 -6.46
N GLY A 87 20.52 31.50 -7.13
CA GLY A 87 20.23 30.09 -7.22
C GLY A 87 21.34 29.29 -7.92
N LYS A 88 21.92 29.87 -8.98
CA LYS A 88 23.04 29.27 -9.69
C LYS A 88 24.31 29.20 -8.80
N GLU A 89 24.64 30.27 -8.10
CA GLU A 89 25.76 30.31 -7.16
C GLU A 89 25.62 29.30 -6.05
N TYR A 90 24.41 29.15 -5.51
CA TYR A 90 24.10 28.11 -4.52
C TYR A 90 24.34 26.70 -5.09
N LEU A 91 23.80 26.38 -6.27
CA LEU A 91 23.97 25.07 -6.90
C LEU A 91 25.44 24.77 -7.21
N ASN A 92 26.18 25.76 -7.71
CA ASN A 92 27.61 25.62 -7.95
C ASN A 92 28.41 25.42 -6.66
N SER A 93 28.02 26.06 -5.55
CA SER A 93 28.63 25.80 -4.23
C SER A 93 28.36 24.39 -3.71
N ARG A 94 27.34 23.73 -4.23
CA ARG A 94 27.01 22.32 -4.00
C ARG A 94 27.66 21.37 -5.03
N GLY A 95 28.57 21.87 -5.86
CA GLY A 95 29.26 21.06 -6.86
C GLY A 95 28.44 20.76 -8.12
N ILE A 96 27.22 21.28 -8.23
CA ILE A 96 26.36 21.04 -9.38
C ILE A 96 26.76 21.97 -10.53
N THR A 97 27.19 21.39 -11.66
CA THR A 97 27.73 22.14 -12.80
C THR A 97 26.65 22.80 -13.63
N ASP A 98 27.05 23.81 -14.43
CA ASP A 98 26.14 24.53 -15.32
C ASP A 98 25.45 23.63 -16.35
N ASP A 99 26.12 22.58 -16.81
CA ASP A 99 25.56 21.60 -17.73
C ASP A 99 24.45 20.80 -17.08
N VAL A 100 24.68 20.31 -15.86
CA VAL A 100 23.67 19.57 -15.07
C VAL A 100 22.47 20.48 -14.75
N ILE A 101 22.72 21.74 -14.41
CA ILE A 101 21.66 22.75 -14.19
C ILE A 101 20.77 22.90 -15.43
N ARG A 102 21.39 23.01 -16.62
CA ARG A 102 20.66 23.14 -17.89
C ARG A 102 19.90 21.87 -18.26
N ASN A 103 20.55 20.73 -18.17
CA ASN A 103 19.95 19.42 -18.51
C ASN A 103 18.70 19.15 -17.70
N ASN A 104 18.73 19.46 -16.40
CA ASN A 104 17.60 19.27 -15.49
C ASN A 104 16.61 20.44 -15.49
N ARG A 105 16.84 21.46 -16.32
CA ARG A 105 15.97 22.64 -16.48
C ARG A 105 15.62 23.27 -15.14
N LEU A 106 16.63 23.39 -14.23
CA LEU A 106 16.44 23.97 -12.91
C LEU A 106 16.03 25.44 -13.02
N GLN A 107 15.13 25.86 -12.15
CA GLN A 107 14.49 27.18 -12.21
C GLN A 107 14.49 27.85 -10.83
N THR A 108 13.96 29.07 -10.77
CA THR A 108 13.59 29.73 -9.50
C THR A 108 12.11 30.08 -9.50
N THR A 109 11.54 30.25 -8.32
CA THR A 109 10.20 30.83 -8.18
C THR A 109 10.20 32.29 -8.64
N ARG A 110 9.03 32.84 -8.96
CA ARG A 110 8.88 34.23 -9.45
C ARG A 110 9.53 35.27 -8.52
N ASN A 111 9.52 35.01 -7.20
CA ASN A 111 10.18 35.89 -6.22
C ASN A 111 11.71 35.71 -6.18
N GLY A 112 12.25 34.68 -6.81
CA GLY A 112 13.69 34.41 -6.88
C GLY A 112 14.33 33.81 -5.62
N ASP A 113 13.56 33.54 -4.57
CA ASP A 113 14.08 33.12 -3.26
C ASP A 113 14.23 31.58 -3.13
N LEU A 114 13.57 30.84 -4.02
CA LEU A 114 13.56 29.37 -3.98
C LEU A 114 14.06 28.77 -5.29
N ILE A 115 14.94 27.77 -5.18
CA ILE A 115 15.31 26.92 -6.32
C ILE A 115 14.17 25.95 -6.56
N VAL A 116 13.86 25.72 -7.83
CA VAL A 116 12.81 24.83 -8.31
C VAL A 116 13.43 23.63 -9.00
N PHE A 117 13.10 22.44 -8.54
CA PHE A 117 13.39 21.15 -9.17
C PHE A 117 12.11 20.68 -9.87
N PRO A 118 12.02 20.77 -11.20
CA PRO A 118 10.84 20.34 -11.94
C PRO A 118 10.85 18.81 -12.10
N TYR A 119 9.66 18.21 -12.04
CA TYR A 119 9.44 16.78 -12.24
C TYR A 119 8.67 16.60 -13.54
N TYR A 120 9.28 15.91 -14.48
CA TYR A 120 8.74 15.67 -15.80
C TYR A 120 8.20 14.26 -15.94
N ARG A 121 7.07 14.13 -16.63
CA ARG A 121 6.55 12.87 -17.15
C ARG A 121 6.14 13.09 -18.61
N ASP A 122 6.70 12.31 -19.51
CA ASP A 122 6.48 12.44 -20.96
C ASP A 122 6.79 13.87 -21.50
N GLY A 123 7.79 14.54 -20.93
CA GLY A 123 8.23 15.88 -21.30
C GLY A 123 7.42 17.04 -20.70
N GLU A 124 6.33 16.77 -19.97
CA GLU A 124 5.50 17.77 -19.30
C GLU A 124 5.81 17.87 -17.81
N ILE A 125 5.75 19.09 -17.26
CA ILE A 125 5.92 19.31 -15.81
C ILE A 125 4.63 18.85 -15.10
N VAL A 126 4.72 17.76 -14.33
CA VAL A 126 3.60 17.21 -13.55
C VAL A 126 3.69 17.55 -12.06
N ASN A 127 4.90 17.91 -11.59
CA ASN A 127 5.16 18.37 -10.24
C ASN A 127 6.40 19.26 -10.21
N TYR A 128 6.60 19.98 -9.12
CA TYR A 128 7.89 20.59 -8.79
C TYR A 128 8.08 20.62 -7.27
N LYS A 129 9.32 20.57 -6.85
CA LYS A 129 9.74 20.81 -5.47
C LYS A 129 10.58 22.08 -5.41
N THR A 130 10.43 22.83 -4.33
CA THR A 130 11.22 24.03 -4.12
C THR A 130 12.12 23.87 -2.90
N ARG A 131 13.27 24.52 -2.95
CA ARG A 131 14.23 24.60 -1.85
C ARG A 131 14.63 26.03 -1.61
N GLY A 132 14.64 26.46 -0.35
CA GLY A 132 15.17 27.76 0.06
C GLY A 132 16.67 27.90 -0.22
N ILE A 133 17.10 29.05 -0.73
CA ILE A 133 18.51 29.35 -0.96
C ILE A 133 19.20 29.67 0.37
N ASP A 134 18.53 30.41 1.25
CA ASP A 134 19.08 30.90 2.53
C ASP A 134 18.71 30.01 3.74
N GLY A 135 18.13 28.83 3.53
CA GLY A 135 17.73 27.94 4.62
C GLY A 135 17.12 26.62 4.16
N LYS A 136 17.01 25.66 5.08
CA LYS A 136 16.37 24.36 4.82
C LYS A 136 14.84 24.51 4.84
N PHE A 137 14.28 25.02 3.79
CA PHE A 137 12.84 25.12 3.58
C PHE A 137 12.47 24.43 2.27
N PHE A 138 11.47 23.54 2.31
CA PHE A 138 11.01 22.78 1.15
C PHE A 138 9.50 22.91 0.98
N THR A 139 9.03 23.09 -0.25
CA THR A 139 7.62 22.94 -0.60
C THR A 139 7.45 22.12 -1.86
N GLN A 140 6.25 21.63 -2.07
CA GLN A 140 5.84 20.98 -3.33
C GLN A 140 4.60 21.63 -3.89
N SER A 141 4.38 21.45 -5.19
CA SER A 141 3.16 21.87 -5.86
C SER A 141 1.95 21.17 -5.22
N LYS A 142 0.95 21.96 -4.83
CA LYS A 142 -0.25 21.44 -4.15
C LYS A 142 -1.07 20.58 -5.09
N ASP A 143 -1.53 19.43 -4.63
CA ASP A 143 -2.37 18.47 -5.36
C ASP A 143 -1.72 17.91 -6.65
N ALA A 144 -0.41 18.12 -6.85
CA ALA A 144 0.35 17.58 -7.97
C ALA A 144 0.60 16.08 -7.82
N GLU A 145 0.88 15.40 -8.93
CA GLU A 145 1.19 13.98 -8.91
C GLU A 145 2.50 13.71 -8.16
N PRO A 146 2.50 12.89 -7.11
CA PRO A 146 3.74 12.42 -6.50
C PRO A 146 4.43 11.44 -7.45
N ILE A 147 5.55 11.86 -8.04
CA ILE A 147 6.41 11.01 -8.86
C ILE A 147 7.86 11.13 -8.37
N ILE A 148 8.72 10.21 -8.80
CA ILE A 148 10.16 10.30 -8.57
C ILE A 148 10.76 11.43 -9.40
N TYR A 149 11.85 12.05 -8.90
CA TYR A 149 12.61 13.04 -9.64
C TYR A 149 13.24 12.42 -10.90
N ASN A 150 13.38 13.20 -11.98
CA ASN A 150 13.96 12.74 -13.24
C ASN A 150 13.33 11.45 -13.80
N TYR A 151 11.99 11.30 -13.69
CA TYR A 151 11.25 10.13 -14.17
C TYR A 151 11.56 9.82 -15.65
N ASP A 152 11.53 10.83 -16.53
CA ASP A 152 11.82 10.65 -17.97
C ASP A 152 13.26 10.19 -18.23
N GLY A 153 14.17 10.50 -17.31
CA GLY A 153 15.57 10.07 -17.37
C GLY A 153 15.80 8.61 -16.98
N VAL A 154 14.86 7.98 -16.26
CA VAL A 154 15.01 6.61 -15.73
C VAL A 154 14.01 5.60 -16.27
N VAL A 155 12.87 6.03 -16.82
CA VAL A 155 11.85 5.14 -17.35
C VAL A 155 12.41 4.25 -18.47
N ASN A 156 12.18 2.94 -18.38
CA ASN A 156 12.70 1.90 -19.29
C ASN A 156 14.24 1.85 -19.39
N LYS A 157 14.95 2.30 -18.36
CA LYS A 157 16.42 2.27 -18.30
C LYS A 157 16.92 1.40 -17.15
N THR A 158 18.17 0.99 -17.24
CA THR A 158 18.89 0.21 -16.22
C THR A 158 20.40 0.32 -16.46
N PRO A 159 21.26 0.39 -15.44
CA PRO A 159 20.91 0.51 -14.00
C PRO A 159 20.34 1.88 -13.64
N ILE A 160 19.63 1.96 -12.51
CA ILE A 160 19.10 3.20 -11.95
C ILE A 160 19.77 3.46 -10.61
N VAL A 161 20.09 4.73 -10.30
CA VAL A 161 20.53 5.16 -8.97
C VAL A 161 19.40 5.95 -8.33
N ILE A 162 18.89 5.50 -7.18
CA ILE A 162 17.84 6.20 -6.41
C ILE A 162 18.40 6.78 -5.12
N CYS A 163 18.14 8.08 -4.89
CA CYS A 163 18.61 8.85 -3.75
C CYS A 163 17.45 9.34 -2.87
N GLU A 164 17.80 9.91 -1.72
CA GLU A 164 16.85 10.59 -0.85
C GLU A 164 16.44 11.96 -1.38
N GLY A 165 17.37 12.74 -1.91
CA GLY A 165 17.18 14.13 -2.33
C GLY A 165 17.60 14.44 -3.76
N GLU A 166 17.11 15.58 -4.26
CA GLU A 166 17.39 16.02 -5.63
C GLU A 166 18.86 16.42 -5.81
N LEU A 167 19.50 17.01 -4.78
CA LEU A 167 20.92 17.38 -4.86
C LEU A 167 21.81 16.15 -4.95
N ASP A 168 21.50 15.10 -4.20
CA ASP A 168 22.22 13.83 -4.27
C ASP A 168 22.05 13.18 -5.62
N SER A 169 20.82 13.17 -6.12
CA SER A 169 20.50 12.72 -7.47
C SER A 169 21.31 13.48 -8.54
N LEU A 170 21.37 14.81 -8.48
CA LEU A 170 22.16 15.63 -9.41
C LEU A 170 23.67 15.41 -9.28
N SER A 171 24.15 15.04 -8.11
CA SER A 171 25.57 14.70 -7.89
C SER A 171 26.02 13.49 -8.72
N TRP A 172 25.11 12.53 -8.94
CA TRP A 172 25.37 11.41 -9.84
C TRP A 172 25.45 11.85 -11.31
N GLU A 173 24.66 12.83 -11.73
CA GLU A 173 24.78 13.37 -13.09
C GLU A 173 26.12 14.10 -13.29
N VAL A 174 26.59 14.84 -12.29
CA VAL A 174 27.95 15.42 -12.31
C VAL A 174 29.02 14.34 -12.48
N ALA A 175 28.81 13.18 -11.88
CA ALA A 175 29.69 12.02 -12.05
C ALA A 175 29.49 11.27 -13.39
N GLY A 176 28.56 11.71 -14.24
CA GLY A 176 28.28 11.09 -15.55
C GLY A 176 27.24 9.97 -15.53
N ILE A 177 26.53 9.78 -14.43
CA ILE A 177 25.41 8.81 -14.33
C ILE A 177 24.11 9.55 -14.63
N HIS A 178 23.53 9.35 -15.81
CA HIS A 178 22.30 10.01 -16.24
C HIS A 178 21.01 9.28 -15.83
N THR A 179 21.13 8.03 -15.37
CA THR A 179 20.00 7.22 -14.88
C THR A 179 19.86 7.33 -13.36
N HIS A 180 19.75 8.55 -12.87
CA HIS A 180 19.60 8.89 -11.46
C HIS A 180 18.20 9.41 -11.15
N THR A 181 17.75 9.20 -9.92
CA THR A 181 16.45 9.67 -9.44
C THR A 181 16.47 9.90 -7.93
N SER A 182 15.44 10.50 -7.39
CA SER A 182 15.22 10.58 -5.94
C SER A 182 13.74 10.46 -5.58
N VAL A 183 13.46 10.12 -4.32
CA VAL A 183 12.10 10.23 -3.78
C VAL A 183 11.72 11.71 -3.62
N ASN A 184 10.43 12.01 -3.79
CA ASN A 184 9.97 13.40 -3.83
C ASN A 184 9.87 14.07 -2.44
N MET A 185 9.69 13.29 -1.37
CA MET A 185 9.45 13.82 -0.01
C MET A 185 10.60 13.56 0.97
N GLY A 186 11.76 13.09 0.48
CA GLY A 186 12.87 12.66 1.33
C GLY A 186 12.57 11.39 2.12
N ALA A 187 13.48 10.99 3.00
CA ALA A 187 13.28 9.82 3.83
C ALA A 187 12.15 10.02 4.83
N PRO A 188 11.32 8.98 5.04
CA PRO A 188 10.41 8.95 6.18
C PRO A 188 11.22 8.73 7.47
N ASN A 189 10.75 9.25 8.59
CA ASN A 189 11.30 8.86 9.88
C ASN A 189 10.55 7.65 10.45
N THR A 190 11.15 6.96 11.40
CA THR A 190 10.58 5.76 12.04
C THR A 190 9.27 6.03 12.77
N ALA A 191 9.00 7.27 13.17
CA ALA A 191 7.77 7.71 13.82
C ALA A 191 6.65 8.12 12.84
N ASP A 192 6.91 8.11 11.53
CA ASP A 192 5.93 8.52 10.52
C ASP A 192 4.79 7.50 10.39
N LYS A 193 3.62 7.86 10.89
CA LYS A 193 2.38 7.06 10.74
C LYS A 193 1.89 6.93 9.29
N ASN A 194 2.47 7.68 8.34
CA ASN A 194 2.01 7.80 6.95
C ASN A 194 3.10 7.51 5.91
N ILE A 195 3.94 6.52 6.16
CA ILE A 195 5.04 6.14 5.25
C ILE A 195 4.57 5.89 3.81
N ASN A 196 3.41 5.23 3.64
CA ASN A 196 2.86 4.98 2.30
C ASN A 196 2.52 6.26 1.54
N LYS A 197 2.15 7.33 2.23
CA LYS A 197 1.92 8.63 1.59
C LYS A 197 3.24 9.29 1.18
N LYS A 198 4.28 9.17 2.00
CA LYS A 198 5.61 9.73 1.67
C LYS A 198 6.25 9.03 0.47
N LEU A 199 6.02 7.72 0.33
CA LEU A 199 6.56 6.92 -0.77
C LEU A 199 5.56 6.66 -1.90
N GLU A 200 4.46 7.42 -1.97
CA GLU A 200 3.47 7.34 -3.06
C GLU A 200 4.11 7.55 -4.44
N CYS A 201 5.23 8.28 -4.50
CA CYS A 201 5.99 8.48 -5.75
C CYS A 201 6.57 7.16 -6.31
N ILE A 202 6.93 6.20 -5.46
CA ILE A 202 7.39 4.88 -5.88
C ILE A 202 6.23 4.08 -6.45
N ASP A 203 5.07 4.12 -5.77
CA ASP A 203 3.86 3.42 -6.21
C ASP A 203 3.35 3.97 -7.57
N ASN A 204 3.42 5.29 -7.76
CA ASN A 204 3.00 5.96 -9.01
C ASN A 204 4.00 5.74 -10.17
N CYS A 205 5.23 5.33 -9.86
CA CYS A 205 6.29 5.07 -10.84
C CYS A 205 6.72 3.59 -10.82
N TYR A 206 5.81 2.70 -10.43
CA TYR A 206 6.08 1.26 -10.29
C TYR A 206 6.73 0.66 -11.55
N GLU A 207 6.29 1.07 -12.74
CA GLU A 207 6.78 0.59 -14.02
C GLU A 207 8.28 0.83 -14.24
N VAL A 208 8.84 1.90 -13.66
CA VAL A 208 10.28 2.22 -13.71
C VAL A 208 11.08 1.11 -13.03
N PHE A 209 10.69 0.76 -11.80
CA PHE A 209 11.40 -0.22 -11.00
C PHE A 209 11.11 -1.66 -11.43
N GLU A 210 9.90 -1.92 -11.98
CA GLU A 210 9.58 -3.24 -12.52
C GLU A 210 10.41 -3.58 -13.76
N SER A 211 10.62 -2.60 -14.64
CA SER A 211 11.42 -2.78 -15.85
C SER A 211 12.94 -2.80 -15.60
N ALA A 212 13.39 -2.17 -14.50
CA ALA A 212 14.81 -2.11 -14.16
C ALA A 212 15.37 -3.49 -13.79
N LYS A 213 16.58 -3.80 -14.30
CA LYS A 213 17.33 -5.01 -13.95
C LYS A 213 18.20 -4.82 -12.70
N CYS A 214 18.61 -3.59 -12.44
CA CYS A 214 19.46 -3.24 -11.30
C CYS A 214 19.13 -1.82 -10.83
N VAL A 215 18.97 -1.66 -9.52
CA VAL A 215 18.72 -0.38 -8.85
C VAL A 215 19.74 -0.22 -7.73
N TYR A 216 20.58 0.80 -7.85
CA TYR A 216 21.48 1.22 -6.78
C TYR A 216 20.70 2.10 -5.79
N ILE A 217 20.60 1.67 -4.56
CA ILE A 217 19.98 2.43 -3.47
C ILE A 217 21.08 3.25 -2.81
N ALA A 218 21.00 4.56 -3.00
CA ALA A 218 22.00 5.55 -2.61
C ALA A 218 21.35 6.58 -1.65
N THR A 219 20.80 6.08 -0.54
CA THR A 219 20.16 6.89 0.51
C THR A 219 21.20 7.45 1.47
N ASP A 220 20.80 8.48 2.26
CA ASP A 220 21.67 9.09 3.26
C ASP A 220 22.16 8.06 4.29
N ASN A 221 23.39 8.22 4.76
CA ASN A 221 24.00 7.35 5.76
C ASN A 221 23.60 7.75 7.19
N ASP A 222 22.30 7.98 7.40
CA ASP A 222 21.70 8.26 8.70
C ASP A 222 20.50 7.31 8.96
N GLU A 223 19.89 7.40 10.13
CA GLU A 223 18.77 6.53 10.54
C GLU A 223 17.59 6.57 9.55
N ASN A 224 17.23 7.78 9.11
CA ASN A 224 16.12 7.96 8.17
C ASN A 224 16.45 7.41 6.79
N GLY A 225 17.69 7.61 6.31
CA GLY A 225 18.18 7.05 5.05
C GLY A 225 18.19 5.52 5.06
N ARG A 226 18.64 4.89 6.17
CA ARG A 226 18.55 3.43 6.34
C ARG A 226 17.13 2.91 6.40
N TYR A 227 16.21 3.68 6.97
CA TYR A 227 14.79 3.33 6.96
C TYR A 227 14.19 3.42 5.55
N LEU A 228 14.54 4.47 4.80
CA LEU A 228 14.18 4.59 3.38
C LEU A 228 14.75 3.44 2.55
N GLU A 229 16.00 3.06 2.77
CA GLU A 229 16.66 1.93 2.10
C GLU A 229 15.85 0.65 2.26
N LYS A 230 15.50 0.27 3.50
CA LYS A 230 14.66 -0.91 3.79
C LYS A 230 13.31 -0.86 3.07
N GLU A 231 12.67 0.29 3.03
CA GLU A 231 11.40 0.47 2.35
C GLU A 231 11.52 0.42 0.81
N LEU A 232 12.61 0.94 0.25
CA LEU A 232 12.88 0.84 -1.18
C LEU A 232 13.16 -0.61 -1.59
N ILE A 233 14.00 -1.34 -0.84
CA ILE A 233 14.25 -2.77 -1.07
C ILE A 233 12.95 -3.56 -1.05
N ARG A 234 12.09 -3.30 -0.06
CA ARG A 234 10.78 -3.95 0.07
C ARG A 234 9.87 -3.72 -1.14
N ARG A 235 9.87 -2.50 -1.70
CA ARG A 235 9.00 -2.10 -2.81
C ARG A 235 9.55 -2.49 -4.17
N ILE A 236 10.87 -2.41 -4.33
CA ILE A 236 11.56 -2.66 -5.61
C ILE A 236 11.82 -4.16 -5.81
N GLY A 237 12.20 -4.86 -4.75
CA GLY A 237 12.61 -6.26 -4.75
C GLY A 237 14.11 -6.39 -4.52
N VAL A 238 14.47 -7.17 -3.51
CA VAL A 238 15.87 -7.36 -3.06
C VAL A 238 16.80 -7.83 -4.18
N GLU A 239 16.27 -8.66 -5.09
CA GLU A 239 17.02 -9.25 -6.21
C GLU A 239 17.50 -8.23 -7.25
N LYS A 240 16.91 -7.02 -7.24
CA LYS A 240 17.27 -5.93 -8.15
C LYS A 240 18.15 -4.87 -7.48
N CYS A 241 18.29 -4.90 -6.15
CA CYS A 241 18.91 -3.82 -5.39
C CYS A 241 20.40 -4.05 -5.15
N LYS A 242 21.17 -2.96 -5.18
CA LYS A 242 22.53 -2.86 -4.68
C LYS A 242 22.64 -1.64 -3.75
N LEU A 243 23.35 -1.77 -2.65
CA LEU A 243 23.48 -0.75 -1.62
C LEU A 243 24.78 0.04 -1.82
N VAL A 244 24.65 1.36 -1.85
CA VAL A 244 25.79 2.27 -1.95
C VAL A 244 26.12 2.80 -0.56
N ASP A 245 27.34 2.52 -0.08
CA ASP A 245 27.82 3.06 1.19
C ASP A 245 28.57 4.37 0.97
N PHE A 246 28.17 5.40 1.69
CA PHE A 246 28.82 6.71 1.66
C PHE A 246 29.81 6.93 2.81
N SER A 247 30.00 5.96 3.71
CA SER A 247 30.90 6.13 4.85
C SER A 247 32.29 6.64 4.44
N PRO A 248 32.88 7.61 5.16
CA PRO A 248 32.39 8.26 6.39
C PRO A 248 31.46 9.46 6.14
N PHE A 249 31.05 9.74 4.91
CA PHE A 249 30.18 10.86 4.52
C PHE A 249 28.72 10.52 4.70
N LYS A 250 27.90 11.56 4.72
CA LYS A 250 26.46 11.42 4.91
C LYS A 250 25.74 10.99 3.63
N ASP A 251 26.04 11.66 2.52
CA ASP A 251 25.26 11.57 1.27
C ASP A 251 26.15 11.69 0.03
N ALA A 252 25.57 11.51 -1.15
CA ALA A 252 26.28 11.57 -2.42
C ALA A 252 26.84 12.98 -2.71
N ASN A 253 26.12 14.02 -2.29
CA ASN A 253 26.56 15.39 -2.52
C ASN A 253 27.78 15.73 -1.66
N GLU A 254 27.83 15.24 -0.43
CA GLU A 254 28.99 15.43 0.43
C GLU A 254 30.23 14.72 -0.12
N VAL A 255 30.10 13.48 -0.61
CA VAL A 255 31.19 12.76 -1.30
C VAL A 255 31.68 13.55 -2.52
N LEU A 256 30.76 14.07 -3.35
CA LEU A 256 31.13 14.86 -4.51
C LEU A 256 31.97 16.10 -4.13
N LEU A 257 31.59 16.78 -3.05
CA LEU A 257 32.26 18.00 -2.60
C LEU A 257 33.62 17.73 -1.96
N GLN A 258 33.78 16.63 -1.25
CA GLN A 258 34.99 16.35 -0.47
C GLN A 258 36.01 15.51 -1.26
N GLU A 259 35.53 14.55 -2.04
CA GLU A 259 36.41 13.57 -2.73
C GLU A 259 36.29 13.61 -4.27
N GLY A 260 35.28 14.31 -4.79
CA GLY A 260 35.07 14.45 -6.23
C GLY A 260 34.24 13.32 -6.86
N LYS A 261 34.02 13.45 -8.15
CA LYS A 261 33.14 12.56 -8.93
C LYS A 261 33.67 11.14 -9.10
N GLU A 262 34.99 10.99 -9.10
CA GLU A 262 35.65 9.69 -9.23
C GLU A 262 35.36 8.79 -8.02
N SER A 263 35.30 9.37 -6.83
CA SER A 263 34.94 8.64 -5.61
C SER A 263 33.48 8.16 -5.63
N LEU A 264 32.56 8.97 -6.15
CA LEU A 264 31.17 8.53 -6.35
C LEU A 264 31.09 7.31 -7.28
N LEU A 265 31.81 7.33 -8.41
CA LEU A 265 31.83 6.19 -9.33
C LEU A 265 32.44 4.94 -8.71
N GLU A 266 33.45 5.09 -7.86
CA GLU A 266 34.04 3.95 -7.16
C GLU A 266 33.04 3.32 -6.19
N ARG A 267 32.26 4.11 -5.46
CA ARG A 267 31.22 3.59 -4.56
C ARG A 267 30.14 2.78 -5.28
N LEU A 268 29.80 3.11 -6.54
CA LEU A 268 28.90 2.26 -7.35
C LEU A 268 29.53 0.92 -7.69
N LYS A 269 30.85 0.88 -7.94
CA LYS A 269 31.54 -0.38 -8.30
C LYS A 269 31.59 -1.34 -7.12
N ILE A 270 31.80 -0.81 -5.92
CA ILE A 270 31.89 -1.59 -4.67
C ILE A 270 30.52 -1.80 -3.99
N ALA A 271 29.43 -1.27 -4.56
CA ALA A 271 28.10 -1.39 -4.00
C ALA A 271 27.72 -2.86 -3.78
N GLU A 272 27.33 -3.18 -2.56
CA GLU A 272 27.04 -4.54 -2.14
C GLU A 272 25.61 -4.95 -2.53
N ILE A 273 25.46 -6.22 -2.90
CA ILE A 273 24.14 -6.83 -3.01
C ILE A 273 23.60 -6.99 -1.59
N PRO A 274 22.34 -6.58 -1.31
CA PRO A 274 21.72 -6.87 -0.02
C PRO A 274 21.91 -8.35 0.30
N LYS A 275 22.49 -8.64 1.46
CA LYS A 275 23.02 -9.98 1.78
C LYS A 275 22.05 -11.12 1.48
N VAL A 276 22.61 -12.18 0.90
CA VAL A 276 21.87 -13.32 0.35
C VAL A 276 21.26 -14.20 1.45
N GLU A 277 20.11 -14.76 1.07
CA GLU A 277 19.31 -15.72 1.83
C GLU A 277 20.09 -16.74 2.65
N GLY A 278 19.75 -16.82 3.93
CA GLY A 278 19.89 -18.05 4.72
C GLY A 278 21.09 -18.15 5.64
N ILE A 279 22.05 -17.22 5.60
CA ILE A 279 23.16 -17.18 6.57
C ILE A 279 23.20 -15.78 7.20
N PHE A 280 22.85 -15.71 8.47
CA PHE A 280 22.91 -14.49 9.27
C PHE A 280 23.97 -14.67 10.37
N SER A 281 24.92 -13.75 10.45
CA SER A 281 25.77 -13.58 11.63
C SER A 281 25.18 -12.55 12.58
N VAL A 282 25.72 -12.41 13.76
CA VAL A 282 25.36 -11.32 14.68
C VAL A 282 25.68 -9.96 14.08
N ASP A 283 26.74 -9.88 13.27
CA ASP A 283 27.16 -8.65 12.59
C ASP A 283 26.10 -8.14 11.60
N ASP A 284 25.27 -9.04 11.04
CA ASP A 284 24.19 -8.68 10.12
C ASP A 284 23.02 -7.95 10.78
N VAL A 285 22.95 -8.01 12.10
CA VAL A 285 21.84 -7.46 12.91
C VAL A 285 22.35 -6.68 14.12
N GLU A 286 23.68 -6.42 14.20
CA GLU A 286 24.30 -5.79 15.34
C GLU A 286 23.71 -4.39 15.61
N GLU A 287 23.56 -3.56 14.58
CA GLU A 287 22.94 -2.25 14.71
C GLU A 287 21.50 -2.31 15.17
N ASP A 288 20.70 -3.24 14.62
CA ASP A 288 19.31 -3.46 15.04
C ASP A 288 19.23 -3.92 16.50
N LEU A 289 20.21 -4.71 16.96
CA LEU A 289 20.30 -5.13 18.35
C LEU A 289 20.65 -3.97 19.28
N TYR A 290 21.59 -3.10 18.88
CA TYR A 290 21.90 -1.89 19.64
C TYR A 290 20.75 -0.90 19.66
N ASP A 291 20.07 -0.69 18.51
CA ASP A 291 18.88 0.12 18.45
C ASP A 291 17.78 -0.43 19.38
N GLY A 292 17.52 -1.73 19.30
CA GLY A 292 16.56 -2.40 20.18
C GLY A 292 16.95 -2.35 21.67
N PHE A 293 18.25 -2.26 22.00
CA PHE A 293 18.72 -2.10 23.36
C PHE A 293 18.49 -0.67 23.90
N HIS A 294 18.74 0.35 23.08
CA HIS A 294 18.64 1.76 23.48
C HIS A 294 17.22 2.34 23.38
N ASN A 295 16.49 1.97 22.33
CA ASN A 295 15.18 2.55 21.98
C ASN A 295 14.00 1.58 22.20
N GLY A 296 14.28 0.34 22.58
CA GLY A 296 13.30 -0.73 22.72
C GLY A 296 13.18 -1.60 21.47
N GLN A 297 12.78 -2.85 21.67
CA GLN A 297 12.55 -3.79 20.57
C GLN A 297 11.30 -3.39 19.76
N ASP A 298 11.29 -3.77 18.47
CA ASP A 298 10.11 -3.60 17.59
C ASP A 298 8.89 -4.33 18.16
N MET A 299 8.03 -3.56 18.81
CA MET A 299 6.80 -4.01 19.45
C MET A 299 5.68 -4.15 18.43
N GLY A 300 4.70 -4.98 18.71
CA GLY A 300 3.45 -4.95 17.97
C GLY A 300 2.79 -3.57 18.06
N THR A 301 2.26 -3.10 16.94
CA THR A 301 1.55 -1.81 16.88
C THR A 301 0.10 -1.98 17.35
N THR A 302 -0.44 -0.96 18.00
CA THR A 302 -1.79 -0.98 18.62
C THR A 302 -2.90 -1.31 17.62
N THR A 303 -3.92 -2.03 18.07
CA THR A 303 -5.21 -2.19 17.36
C THR A 303 -6.13 -0.98 17.57
N TYR A 304 -5.74 -0.02 18.41
CA TYR A 304 -6.56 1.08 18.93
C TYR A 304 -7.74 0.63 19.79
N ILE A 305 -7.68 -0.59 20.30
CA ILE A 305 -8.62 -1.16 21.26
C ILE A 305 -7.80 -1.73 22.43
N PRO A 306 -7.64 -1.01 23.54
CA PRO A 306 -6.73 -1.40 24.63
C PRO A 306 -6.96 -2.82 25.15
N GLN A 307 -8.22 -3.29 25.16
CA GLN A 307 -8.57 -4.64 25.60
C GLN A 307 -8.03 -5.70 24.63
N VAL A 308 -8.06 -5.41 23.33
CA VAL A 308 -7.49 -6.30 22.29
C VAL A 308 -5.97 -6.26 22.34
N ASP A 309 -5.38 -5.07 22.53
CA ASP A 309 -3.92 -4.89 22.60
C ASP A 309 -3.28 -5.70 23.74
N ALA A 310 -3.98 -5.85 24.85
CA ALA A 310 -3.52 -6.71 25.93
C ALA A 310 -3.42 -8.21 25.53
N ALA A 311 -4.28 -8.64 24.61
CA ALA A 311 -4.31 -10.02 24.11
C ALA A 311 -3.46 -10.21 22.85
N TRP A 312 -3.42 -9.19 21.97
CA TRP A 312 -2.71 -9.26 20.70
C TRP A 312 -2.59 -7.87 20.03
N THR A 313 -1.42 -7.59 19.45
CA THR A 313 -1.12 -6.40 18.65
C THR A 313 -0.59 -6.78 17.27
N TRP A 314 -0.62 -5.84 16.31
CA TRP A 314 -0.13 -6.05 14.95
C TRP A 314 1.39 -6.08 14.89
N ARG A 315 1.94 -7.15 14.33
CA ARG A 315 3.38 -7.21 14.08
C ARG A 315 3.67 -7.77 12.69
N ASN A 316 4.51 -7.07 11.94
CA ASN A 316 4.95 -7.54 10.63
C ASN A 316 5.81 -8.80 10.75
N GLY A 317 5.86 -9.59 9.67
CA GLY A 317 6.58 -10.85 9.64
C GLY A 317 5.91 -11.97 10.43
N GLU A 318 4.68 -11.78 10.96
CA GLU A 318 3.95 -12.78 11.73
C GLU A 318 2.73 -13.34 11.00
N VAL A 319 2.44 -14.61 11.25
CA VAL A 319 1.25 -15.32 10.77
C VAL A 319 0.25 -15.46 11.92
N ASN A 320 -0.91 -14.83 11.75
CA ASN A 320 -2.00 -14.80 12.71
C ASN A 320 -3.12 -15.69 12.20
N VAL A 321 -3.41 -16.78 12.90
CA VAL A 321 -4.54 -17.66 12.60
C VAL A 321 -5.75 -17.23 13.40
N TRP A 322 -6.86 -16.96 12.70
CA TRP A 322 -8.16 -16.57 13.26
C TRP A 322 -9.11 -17.74 13.19
N THR A 323 -9.58 -18.23 14.33
CA THR A 323 -10.44 -19.39 14.41
C THR A 323 -11.73 -19.14 15.18
N GLY A 324 -12.62 -20.13 15.20
CA GLY A 324 -13.95 -20.10 15.79
C GLY A 324 -14.97 -20.80 14.91
N TYR A 325 -16.19 -20.95 15.40
CA TYR A 325 -17.24 -21.65 14.68
C TYR A 325 -17.79 -20.83 13.50
N GLN A 326 -18.52 -21.48 12.61
CA GLN A 326 -19.11 -20.79 11.45
C GLN A 326 -20.11 -19.72 11.90
N ASN A 327 -20.17 -18.63 11.17
CA ASN A 327 -21.07 -17.50 11.40
C ASN A 327 -20.95 -16.84 12.80
N GLU A 328 -19.80 -16.91 13.46
CA GLU A 328 -19.53 -16.20 14.72
C GLU A 328 -18.86 -14.84 14.56
N GLY A 329 -18.69 -14.38 13.32
CA GLY A 329 -18.23 -13.03 13.03
C GLY A 329 -16.71 -12.83 12.98
N LYS A 330 -15.91 -13.92 12.79
CA LYS A 330 -14.44 -13.85 12.67
C LYS A 330 -13.98 -12.82 11.63
N SER A 331 -14.47 -12.98 10.40
CA SER A 331 -14.13 -12.09 9.28
C SER A 331 -14.53 -10.65 9.56
N LEU A 332 -15.72 -10.45 10.12
CA LEU A 332 -16.22 -9.13 10.45
C LEU A 332 -15.41 -8.46 11.57
N PHE A 333 -14.99 -9.24 12.59
CA PHE A 333 -14.13 -8.71 13.65
C PHE A 333 -12.75 -8.32 13.11
N LEU A 334 -12.14 -9.15 12.28
CA LEU A 334 -10.87 -8.85 11.61
C LEU A 334 -11.01 -7.62 10.70
N ASN A 335 -12.10 -7.52 9.92
CA ASN A 335 -12.37 -6.37 9.06
C ASN A 335 -12.47 -5.07 9.88
N GLN A 336 -13.09 -5.11 11.06
CA GLN A 336 -13.12 -3.94 11.95
C GLN A 336 -11.72 -3.47 12.35
N LEU A 337 -10.86 -4.39 12.75
CA LEU A 337 -9.47 -4.05 13.09
C LEU A 337 -8.73 -3.48 11.87
N CYS A 338 -8.97 -4.04 10.67
CA CYS A 338 -8.40 -3.54 9.43
C CYS A 338 -8.87 -2.12 9.10
N VAL A 339 -10.17 -1.82 9.26
CA VAL A 339 -10.73 -0.49 9.00
C VAL A 339 -10.16 0.53 9.98
N ILE A 340 -10.04 0.20 11.26
CA ILE A 340 -9.44 1.07 12.27
C ILE A 340 -7.97 1.35 11.94
N LYS A 341 -7.20 0.29 11.62
CA LYS A 341 -5.78 0.39 11.24
C LYS A 341 -5.58 1.25 9.98
N ALA A 342 -6.45 1.06 8.98
CA ALA A 342 -6.46 1.88 7.77
C ALA A 342 -6.73 3.35 8.07
N ALA A 343 -7.70 3.65 8.94
CA ALA A 343 -8.08 5.01 9.28
C ALA A 343 -7.01 5.73 10.12
N LYS A 344 -6.39 5.01 11.09
CA LYS A 344 -5.44 5.59 12.03
C LYS A 344 -4.00 5.64 11.51
N GLU A 345 -3.56 4.61 10.78
CA GLU A 345 -2.15 4.47 10.36
C GLU A 345 -1.98 4.39 8.83
N ASN A 346 -3.05 4.57 8.07
CA ASN A 346 -3.01 4.46 6.61
C ASN A 346 -2.57 3.07 6.09
N PHE A 347 -2.81 2.03 6.88
CA PHE A 347 -2.54 0.65 6.48
C PHE A 347 -3.31 0.30 5.22
N LYS A 348 -2.72 -0.58 4.42
CA LYS A 348 -3.34 -1.12 3.20
C LYS A 348 -3.36 -2.63 3.27
N PHE A 349 -4.44 -3.22 2.78
CA PHE A 349 -4.73 -4.64 2.90
C PHE A 349 -4.92 -5.29 1.54
N ALA A 350 -4.26 -6.41 1.30
CA ALA A 350 -4.61 -7.35 0.26
C ALA A 350 -5.51 -8.43 0.87
N VAL A 351 -6.69 -8.63 0.31
CA VAL A 351 -7.69 -9.54 0.86
C VAL A 351 -8.06 -10.59 -0.18
N PHE A 352 -7.86 -11.85 0.13
CA PHE A 352 -8.41 -12.98 -0.61
C PHE A 352 -9.60 -13.53 0.17
N SER A 353 -10.81 -13.27 -0.28
CA SER A 353 -12.04 -13.68 0.40
C SER A 353 -13.13 -14.11 -0.59
N PRO A 354 -13.04 -15.34 -1.14
CA PRO A 354 -14.00 -15.85 -2.11
C PRO A 354 -15.41 -16.06 -1.55
N GLU A 355 -15.55 -16.28 -0.25
CA GLU A 355 -16.86 -16.46 0.41
C GLU A 355 -17.65 -15.13 0.48
N ASN A 356 -16.96 -13.98 0.45
CA ASN A 356 -17.58 -12.66 0.48
C ASN A 356 -17.86 -12.11 -0.93
N MET A 357 -18.27 -12.99 -1.85
CA MET A 357 -18.65 -12.61 -3.21
C MET A 357 -20.18 -12.50 -3.32
N PRO A 358 -20.70 -11.59 -4.14
CA PRO A 358 -20.02 -10.73 -5.10
C PRO A 358 -19.18 -9.62 -4.45
N MET A 359 -18.21 -9.07 -5.19
CA MET A 359 -17.29 -8.02 -4.70
C MET A 359 -18.02 -6.82 -4.08
N THR A 360 -19.25 -6.56 -4.53
CA THR A 360 -20.10 -5.48 -3.99
C THR A 360 -20.40 -5.69 -2.51
N ASP A 361 -20.63 -6.92 -2.09
CA ASP A 361 -20.99 -7.22 -0.70
C ASP A 361 -19.77 -7.02 0.20
N PHE A 362 -18.61 -7.55 -0.20
CA PHE A 362 -17.35 -7.31 0.49
C PHE A 362 -17.06 -5.81 0.71
N TYR A 363 -17.18 -5.01 -0.35
CA TYR A 363 -16.92 -3.57 -0.24
C TYR A 363 -18.03 -2.82 0.51
N ASN A 364 -19.27 -3.26 0.43
CA ASN A 364 -20.37 -2.67 1.20
C ASN A 364 -20.17 -2.86 2.70
N ASP A 365 -19.74 -4.04 3.15
CA ASP A 365 -19.46 -4.29 4.56
C ASP A 365 -18.39 -3.34 5.10
N LEU A 366 -17.33 -3.10 4.35
CA LEU A 366 -16.27 -2.14 4.73
C LEU A 366 -16.76 -0.69 4.75
N ILE A 367 -17.63 -0.32 3.78
CA ILE A 367 -18.23 1.01 3.69
C ILE A 367 -19.16 1.25 4.87
N GLU A 368 -20.08 0.31 5.15
CA GLU A 368 -21.01 0.41 6.28
C GLU A 368 -20.28 0.44 7.61
N MET A 369 -19.26 -0.39 7.78
CA MET A 369 -18.42 -0.41 8.98
C MET A 369 -17.67 0.91 9.19
N TYR A 370 -17.10 1.49 8.13
CA TYR A 370 -16.36 2.75 8.22
C TYR A 370 -17.27 3.93 8.60
N ILE A 371 -18.48 3.98 8.06
CA ILE A 371 -19.45 5.06 8.33
C ILE A 371 -20.29 4.79 9.58
N GLY A 372 -20.61 3.54 9.89
CA GLY A 372 -21.55 3.15 10.95
C GLY A 372 -23.02 3.33 10.53
N LYS A 373 -23.30 3.34 9.22
CA LYS A 373 -24.65 3.48 8.65
C LYS A 373 -24.82 2.54 7.47
N SER A 374 -26.06 2.19 7.14
CA SER A 374 -26.35 1.29 6.02
C SER A 374 -26.27 2.00 4.67
N THR A 375 -25.82 1.26 3.66
CA THR A 375 -25.92 1.65 2.24
C THR A 375 -27.33 1.46 1.66
N ASN A 376 -28.17 0.64 2.32
CA ASN A 376 -29.48 0.25 1.83
C ASN A 376 -30.54 1.33 2.13
N PRO A 377 -31.24 1.87 1.10
CA PRO A 377 -32.25 2.92 1.27
C PRO A 377 -33.49 2.48 2.03
N LYS A 378 -33.68 1.18 2.28
CA LYS A 378 -34.79 0.66 3.07
C LYS A 378 -34.63 0.86 4.58
N TYR A 379 -33.44 1.20 5.05
CA TYR A 379 -33.18 1.40 6.47
C TYR A 379 -33.20 2.89 6.86
N THR A 380 -33.77 3.18 8.01
CA THR A 380 -33.88 4.55 8.55
C THR A 380 -32.52 5.19 8.89
N HIS A 381 -31.49 4.38 9.06
CA HIS A 381 -30.10 4.80 9.32
C HIS A 381 -29.23 4.72 8.07
N GLN A 382 -29.82 4.97 6.88
CA GLN A 382 -29.07 5.05 5.64
C GLN A 382 -28.04 6.19 5.69
N MET A 383 -26.84 5.93 5.17
CA MET A 383 -25.84 6.97 4.97
C MET A 383 -26.22 7.94 3.84
N SER A 384 -25.78 9.18 3.95
CA SER A 384 -25.91 10.18 2.89
C SER A 384 -24.97 9.85 1.72
N ILE A 385 -25.27 10.41 0.54
CA ILE A 385 -24.40 10.25 -0.64
C ILE A 385 -22.97 10.79 -0.41
N ASN A 386 -22.84 11.85 0.39
CA ASN A 386 -21.54 12.41 0.74
C ASN A 386 -20.74 11.44 1.63
N GLU A 387 -21.36 10.84 2.64
CA GLU A 387 -20.74 9.81 3.48
C GLU A 387 -20.34 8.58 2.65
N PHE A 388 -21.20 8.15 1.73
CA PHE A 388 -20.91 7.07 0.81
C PHE A 388 -19.70 7.36 -0.08
N ASN A 389 -19.60 8.55 -0.68
CA ASN A 389 -18.47 8.95 -1.50
C ASN A 389 -17.15 9.05 -0.70
N GLN A 390 -17.23 9.49 0.54
CA GLN A 390 -16.07 9.49 1.46
C GLN A 390 -15.61 8.06 1.75
N ALA A 391 -16.53 7.16 2.07
CA ALA A 391 -16.21 5.76 2.32
C ALA A 391 -15.66 5.07 1.08
N LEU A 392 -16.21 5.33 -0.11
CA LEU A 392 -15.64 4.83 -1.37
C LEU A 392 -14.19 5.27 -1.56
N THR A 393 -13.91 6.54 -1.28
CA THR A 393 -12.54 7.08 -1.38
C THR A 393 -11.60 6.41 -0.39
N PHE A 394 -12.05 6.21 0.84
CA PHE A 394 -11.32 5.50 1.88
C PHE A 394 -11.05 4.05 1.48
N VAL A 395 -12.07 3.29 1.14
CA VAL A 395 -11.94 1.85 0.81
C VAL A 395 -11.07 1.64 -0.43
N ARG A 396 -11.23 2.47 -1.48
CA ARG A 396 -10.39 2.43 -2.69
C ARG A 396 -8.89 2.56 -2.38
N LYS A 397 -8.54 3.34 -1.37
CA LYS A 397 -7.16 3.61 -1.01
C LYS A 397 -6.53 2.47 -0.19
N HIS A 398 -7.33 1.76 0.60
CA HIS A 398 -6.84 0.88 1.64
C HIS A 398 -7.07 -0.62 1.41
N PHE A 399 -8.08 -1.01 0.60
CA PHE A 399 -8.47 -2.40 0.47
C PHE A 399 -8.42 -2.88 -0.97
N TYR A 400 -7.68 -3.95 -1.22
CA TYR A 400 -7.47 -4.55 -2.53
C TYR A 400 -7.88 -6.01 -2.50
N LEU A 401 -8.97 -6.35 -3.20
CA LEU A 401 -9.47 -7.72 -3.26
C LEU A 401 -8.67 -8.52 -4.29
N ILE A 402 -8.13 -9.65 -3.86
CA ILE A 402 -7.49 -10.65 -4.71
C ILE A 402 -8.53 -11.69 -5.10
N TYR A 403 -8.80 -11.84 -6.40
CA TYR A 403 -9.70 -12.86 -6.92
C TYR A 403 -9.16 -13.41 -8.24
N PRO A 404 -8.39 -14.53 -8.21
CA PRO A 404 -7.84 -15.16 -9.41
C PRO A 404 -8.94 -15.71 -10.34
N ASN A 405 -8.71 -15.65 -11.66
CA ASN A 405 -9.73 -16.00 -12.65
C ASN A 405 -9.95 -17.51 -12.84
N LYS A 406 -9.01 -18.37 -12.40
CA LYS A 406 -9.10 -19.83 -12.65
C LYS A 406 -9.04 -20.65 -11.37
N TYR A 407 -7.92 -20.62 -10.68
CA TYR A 407 -7.69 -21.47 -9.50
C TYR A 407 -7.21 -20.61 -8.33
N PHE A 408 -7.68 -20.92 -7.15
CA PHE A 408 -7.30 -20.25 -5.90
C PHE A 408 -6.04 -20.90 -5.31
N LEU A 409 -4.98 -21.00 -6.10
CA LEU A 409 -3.70 -21.54 -5.66
C LEU A 409 -2.95 -20.53 -4.80
N LEU A 410 -2.26 -21.01 -3.77
CA LEU A 410 -1.50 -20.17 -2.85
C LEU A 410 -0.44 -19.34 -3.60
N ASP A 411 0.32 -19.95 -4.52
CA ASP A 411 1.32 -19.26 -5.36
C ASP A 411 0.69 -18.06 -6.11
N THR A 412 -0.49 -18.28 -6.71
CA THR A 412 -1.19 -17.22 -7.46
C THR A 412 -1.66 -16.09 -6.54
N ILE A 413 -2.08 -16.42 -5.31
CA ILE A 413 -2.45 -15.43 -4.29
C ILE A 413 -1.20 -14.63 -3.89
N PHE A 414 -0.07 -15.31 -3.66
CA PHE A 414 1.19 -14.68 -3.32
C PHE A 414 1.72 -13.75 -4.41
N ASP A 415 1.70 -14.19 -5.68
CA ASP A 415 2.13 -13.35 -6.80
C ASP A 415 1.34 -12.04 -6.86
N LYS A 416 0.00 -12.13 -6.69
CA LYS A 416 -0.86 -10.93 -6.66
C LYS A 416 -0.62 -10.07 -5.42
N ALA A 417 -0.43 -10.70 -4.26
CA ALA A 417 -0.12 -9.99 -3.02
C ALA A 417 1.26 -9.31 -3.11
N LYS A 418 2.27 -9.99 -3.67
CA LYS A 418 3.61 -9.43 -3.93
C LYS A 418 3.56 -8.23 -4.87
N TYR A 419 2.77 -8.34 -5.94
CA TYR A 419 2.49 -7.20 -6.82
C TYR A 419 1.90 -6.01 -6.03
N LEU A 420 0.94 -6.26 -5.14
CA LEU A 420 0.32 -5.20 -4.33
C LEU A 420 1.28 -4.65 -3.25
N VAL A 421 2.17 -5.46 -2.68
CA VAL A 421 3.24 -4.97 -1.80
C VAL A 421 4.10 -3.94 -2.54
N ARG A 422 4.55 -4.30 -3.76
CA ARG A 422 5.42 -3.46 -4.58
C ARG A 422 4.73 -2.22 -5.15
N SER A 423 3.50 -2.38 -5.65
CA SER A 423 2.80 -1.31 -6.38
C SER A 423 1.93 -0.42 -5.51
N ARG A 424 1.53 -0.89 -4.32
CA ARG A 424 0.59 -0.18 -3.43
C ARG A 424 1.10 -0.06 -1.99
N GLY A 425 2.16 -0.76 -1.64
CA GLY A 425 2.73 -0.77 -0.29
C GLY A 425 1.76 -1.36 0.73
N ILE A 426 1.15 -2.52 0.44
CA ILE A 426 0.29 -3.17 1.43
C ILE A 426 1.08 -3.62 2.66
N ASN A 427 0.41 -3.59 3.81
CA ASN A 427 0.95 -3.93 5.12
C ASN A 427 0.51 -5.32 5.58
N SER A 428 -0.62 -5.80 5.07
CA SER A 428 -1.17 -7.09 5.51
C SER A 428 -1.79 -7.87 4.35
N LEU A 429 -1.63 -9.19 4.38
CA LEU A 429 -2.33 -10.14 3.53
C LEU A 429 -3.36 -10.90 4.38
N ILE A 430 -4.62 -10.89 3.95
CA ILE A 430 -5.72 -11.62 4.58
C ILE A 430 -6.16 -12.75 3.65
N ILE A 431 -6.26 -13.97 4.17
CA ILE A 431 -6.78 -15.16 3.50
C ILE A 431 -7.99 -15.65 4.30
N ASP A 432 -9.18 -15.50 3.75
CA ASP A 432 -10.46 -15.75 4.42
C ASP A 432 -11.46 -16.49 3.52
N PRO A 433 -11.68 -17.78 3.77
CA PRO A 433 -10.98 -18.68 4.69
C PRO A 433 -9.97 -19.63 4.01
N TYR A 434 -9.18 -20.33 4.81
CA TYR A 434 -8.24 -21.38 4.40
C TYR A 434 -8.85 -22.44 3.45
N ASN A 435 -10.03 -22.90 3.76
CA ASN A 435 -10.69 -24.00 3.04
C ASN A 435 -11.13 -23.63 1.61
N THR A 436 -11.06 -22.36 1.21
CA THR A 436 -11.32 -21.92 -0.17
C THR A 436 -10.04 -21.91 -1.04
N VAL A 437 -8.86 -21.99 -0.41
CA VAL A 437 -7.61 -22.15 -1.14
C VAL A 437 -7.55 -23.55 -1.76
N HIS A 438 -7.20 -23.64 -3.03
CA HIS A 438 -7.02 -24.95 -3.67
C HIS A 438 -5.74 -25.62 -3.19
N HIS A 439 -5.91 -26.74 -2.52
CA HIS A 439 -4.82 -27.52 -1.93
C HIS A 439 -4.11 -28.37 -2.98
N LYS A 440 -2.83 -28.10 -3.21
CA LYS A 440 -1.95 -28.98 -4.00
C LYS A 440 -1.39 -30.09 -3.10
N ILE A 441 -2.23 -31.01 -2.68
CA ILE A 441 -1.78 -32.21 -1.93
C ILE A 441 -1.12 -33.13 -2.94
N MET A 442 0.13 -33.52 -2.68
CA MET A 442 0.85 -34.47 -3.54
C MET A 442 0.29 -35.89 -3.34
N ASN A 443 0.39 -36.75 -4.37
CA ASN A 443 -0.06 -38.14 -4.26
C ASN A 443 0.61 -38.84 -3.07
N GLY A 444 -0.19 -39.26 -2.09
CA GLY A 444 0.28 -39.90 -0.86
C GLY A 444 0.74 -38.96 0.26
N GLU A 445 0.64 -37.64 0.07
CA GLU A 445 0.90 -36.65 1.13
C GLU A 445 -0.26 -36.63 2.13
N ARG A 446 0.07 -36.66 3.42
CA ARG A 446 -0.92 -36.50 4.48
C ARG A 446 -1.30 -35.04 4.63
N GLU A 447 -2.56 -34.76 5.01
CA GLU A 447 -3.08 -33.41 5.16
C GLU A 447 -2.29 -32.56 6.18
N ASP A 448 -1.82 -33.16 7.27
CA ASP A 448 -1.02 -32.47 8.28
C ASP A 448 0.34 -31.98 7.73
N LEU A 449 0.98 -32.78 6.86
CA LEU A 449 2.23 -32.38 6.19
C LEU A 449 1.98 -31.24 5.20
N TYR A 450 0.88 -31.32 4.46
CA TYR A 450 0.48 -30.23 3.57
C TYR A 450 0.26 -28.93 4.35
N ILE A 451 -0.50 -28.96 5.46
CA ILE A 451 -0.75 -27.77 6.29
C ILE A 451 0.56 -27.23 6.88
N SER A 452 1.45 -28.12 7.32
CA SER A 452 2.77 -27.72 7.83
C SER A 452 3.57 -26.93 6.77
N ARG A 453 3.57 -27.40 5.52
CA ARG A 453 4.21 -26.71 4.39
C ARG A 453 3.50 -25.40 4.06
N PHE A 454 2.19 -25.40 3.95
CA PHE A 454 1.37 -24.21 3.69
C PHE A 454 1.65 -23.09 4.72
N MET A 455 1.69 -23.44 6.01
CA MET A 455 1.98 -22.48 7.07
C MET A 455 3.42 -21.96 7.01
N ALA A 456 4.37 -22.80 6.60
CA ALA A 456 5.76 -22.39 6.40
C ALA A 456 5.89 -21.40 5.23
N GLU A 457 5.15 -21.61 4.15
CA GLU A 457 5.10 -20.69 3.00
C GLU A 457 4.47 -19.34 3.38
N LEU A 458 3.38 -19.34 4.18
CA LEU A 458 2.80 -18.11 4.73
C LEU A 458 3.80 -17.35 5.59
N LYS A 459 4.53 -18.06 6.46
CA LYS A 459 5.54 -17.43 7.33
C LYS A 459 6.68 -16.82 6.54
N ARG A 460 7.18 -17.54 5.54
CA ARG A 460 8.21 -17.03 4.64
C ARG A 460 7.72 -15.79 3.89
N PHE A 461 6.51 -15.84 3.32
CA PHE A 461 5.92 -14.70 2.64
C PHE A 461 5.82 -13.47 3.57
N ALA A 462 5.39 -13.67 4.82
CA ALA A 462 5.28 -12.59 5.81
C ALA A 462 6.62 -11.92 6.09
N ILE A 463 7.68 -12.72 6.26
CA ILE A 463 9.04 -12.22 6.55
C ILE A 463 9.63 -11.53 5.32
N ASP A 464 9.63 -12.21 4.16
CA ASP A 464 10.28 -11.71 2.93
C ASP A 464 9.67 -10.41 2.42
N ASN A 465 8.39 -10.16 2.71
CA ASN A 465 7.69 -8.96 2.28
C ASN A 465 7.43 -7.96 3.41
N ASN A 466 7.92 -8.23 4.62
CA ASN A 466 7.69 -7.44 5.84
C ASN A 466 6.22 -7.05 6.04
N VAL A 467 5.31 -8.01 5.91
CA VAL A 467 3.85 -7.83 6.09
C VAL A 467 3.32 -8.76 7.18
N SER A 468 2.20 -8.41 7.80
CA SER A 468 1.46 -9.36 8.62
C SER A 468 0.55 -10.23 7.74
N VAL A 469 0.45 -11.52 8.05
CA VAL A 469 -0.46 -12.44 7.37
C VAL A 469 -1.56 -12.88 8.34
N HIS A 470 -2.81 -12.80 7.89
CA HIS A 470 -3.99 -13.22 8.65
C HIS A 470 -4.70 -14.33 7.89
N LEU A 471 -4.78 -15.49 8.50
CA LEU A 471 -5.44 -16.68 7.95
C LEU A 471 -6.67 -17.00 8.78
N VAL A 472 -7.84 -16.97 8.16
CA VAL A 472 -9.08 -17.42 8.81
C VAL A 472 -9.26 -18.92 8.58
N ALA A 473 -9.37 -19.69 9.66
CA ALA A 473 -9.56 -21.13 9.64
C ALA A 473 -10.70 -21.55 10.58
N HIS A 474 -11.64 -22.34 10.07
CA HIS A 474 -12.80 -22.76 10.85
C HIS A 474 -12.45 -23.85 11.86
N GLN A 475 -13.17 -23.87 12.97
CA GLN A 475 -13.15 -24.99 13.92
C GLN A 475 -13.98 -26.17 13.39
N ILE A 476 -13.59 -27.37 13.79
CA ILE A 476 -14.47 -28.54 13.76
C ILE A 476 -15.59 -28.25 14.75
N THR A 477 -16.85 -28.44 14.35
CA THR A 477 -17.99 -28.22 15.23
C THR A 477 -18.04 -29.37 16.28
N PRO A 478 -17.79 -29.09 17.57
CA PRO A 478 -17.82 -30.09 18.61
C PRO A 478 -19.27 -30.44 18.99
N ARG A 479 -19.43 -31.43 19.86
CA ARG A 479 -20.71 -31.65 20.51
C ARG A 479 -21.03 -30.51 21.47
N ARG A 480 -22.33 -30.17 21.55
CA ARG A 480 -22.81 -29.19 22.52
C ARG A 480 -22.68 -29.80 23.93
N ASP A 481 -22.45 -28.94 24.92
CA ASP A 481 -22.45 -29.31 26.32
C ASP A 481 -23.88 -29.61 26.85
N GLU A 482 -24.00 -29.94 28.13
CA GLU A 482 -25.29 -30.23 28.79
C GLU A 482 -26.24 -29.02 28.78
N THR A 483 -25.71 -27.78 28.63
CA THR A 483 -26.49 -26.56 28.53
C THR A 483 -26.90 -26.22 27.09
N GLY A 484 -26.54 -27.05 26.11
CA GLY A 484 -26.81 -26.86 24.70
C GLY A 484 -25.85 -25.86 24.00
N ARG A 485 -24.80 -25.40 24.68
CA ARG A 485 -23.81 -24.48 24.16
C ARG A 485 -22.65 -25.20 23.48
N TYR A 486 -22.00 -24.51 22.56
CA TYR A 486 -20.69 -24.93 22.06
C TYR A 486 -19.60 -24.53 23.06
N PRO A 487 -18.63 -25.43 23.34
CA PRO A 487 -17.50 -25.07 24.18
C PRO A 487 -16.68 -23.93 23.58
N LYS A 488 -15.83 -23.33 24.38
CA LYS A 488 -14.84 -22.35 23.91
C LYS A 488 -14.00 -22.96 22.77
N PRO A 489 -13.74 -22.23 21.67
CA PRO A 489 -12.83 -22.69 20.61
C PRO A 489 -11.48 -23.13 21.16
N ASP A 490 -10.97 -24.27 20.70
CA ASP A 490 -9.72 -24.86 21.17
C ASP A 490 -8.70 -24.97 20.00
N VAL A 491 -7.44 -24.73 20.32
CA VAL A 491 -6.32 -24.75 19.36
C VAL A 491 -6.21 -26.08 18.59
N ASN A 492 -6.60 -27.19 19.22
CA ASN A 492 -6.49 -28.54 18.68
C ASN A 492 -7.63 -28.90 17.71
N TYR A 493 -8.71 -28.12 17.69
CA TYR A 493 -9.90 -28.41 16.87
C TYR A 493 -10.05 -27.50 15.67
N VAL A 494 -8.98 -26.83 15.23
CA VAL A 494 -8.98 -26.14 13.95
C VAL A 494 -9.13 -27.17 12.83
N LYS A 495 -10.07 -26.97 11.92
CA LYS A 495 -10.34 -27.89 10.81
C LYS A 495 -9.09 -28.02 9.92
N GLY A 496 -8.54 -29.22 9.84
CA GLY A 496 -7.27 -29.51 9.18
C GLY A 496 -6.15 -29.91 10.17
N GLY A 497 -6.37 -29.77 11.49
CA GLY A 497 -5.50 -30.32 12.52
C GLY A 497 -4.67 -29.31 13.32
N SER A 498 -3.88 -29.85 14.25
CA SER A 498 -3.07 -29.08 15.20
C SER A 498 -1.90 -28.30 14.55
N GLU A 499 -1.57 -28.59 13.28
CA GLU A 499 -0.44 -27.92 12.59
C GLU A 499 -0.63 -26.41 12.45
N PHE A 500 -1.86 -25.92 12.40
CA PHE A 500 -2.13 -24.49 12.46
C PHE A 500 -1.62 -23.89 13.77
N ALA A 501 -1.95 -24.53 14.90
CA ALA A 501 -1.51 -24.10 16.21
C ALA A 501 0.02 -24.23 16.38
N ASN A 502 0.61 -25.30 15.84
CA ASN A 502 2.05 -25.55 15.93
C ASN A 502 2.86 -24.50 15.17
N LYS A 503 2.42 -24.09 13.97
CA LYS A 503 3.19 -23.31 13.02
C LYS A 503 2.87 -21.79 13.02
N CYS A 504 1.68 -21.37 13.47
CA CYS A 504 1.38 -19.93 13.54
C CYS A 504 2.21 -19.22 14.61
N ASP A 505 2.39 -17.93 14.47
CA ASP A 505 2.95 -17.08 15.53
C ASP A 505 1.89 -16.78 16.58
N ASN A 506 0.67 -16.44 16.15
CA ASN A 506 -0.46 -16.14 17.04
C ASN A 506 -1.70 -16.91 16.61
N LEU A 507 -2.45 -17.42 17.58
CA LEU A 507 -3.74 -18.06 17.35
C LEU A 507 -4.81 -17.30 18.13
N LEU A 508 -5.70 -16.71 17.38
CA LEU A 508 -6.76 -15.82 17.83
C LEU A 508 -8.11 -16.46 17.56
N TYR A 509 -9.11 -16.16 18.38
CA TYR A 509 -10.46 -16.68 18.16
C TYR A 509 -11.52 -15.63 18.43
N VAL A 510 -12.64 -15.80 17.75
CA VAL A 510 -13.89 -15.07 17.99
C VAL A 510 -14.96 -16.11 18.30
N TRP A 511 -15.68 -15.90 19.40
CA TRP A 511 -16.66 -16.85 19.92
C TRP A 511 -17.91 -16.13 20.45
N ARG A 512 -19.07 -16.71 20.15
CA ARG A 512 -20.36 -16.27 20.68
C ARG A 512 -20.93 -17.36 21.59
N PRO A 513 -20.65 -17.30 22.91
CA PRO A 513 -20.91 -18.42 23.84
C PRO A 513 -22.37 -18.82 23.92
N ASN A 514 -23.30 -17.88 23.77
CA ASN A 514 -24.73 -18.11 23.93
C ASN A 514 -25.48 -18.35 22.62
N ARG A 515 -24.85 -18.11 21.46
CA ARG A 515 -25.52 -18.15 20.16
C ARG A 515 -26.28 -19.47 19.87
N ALA A 516 -25.77 -20.59 20.35
CA ALA A 516 -26.37 -21.90 20.11
C ALA A 516 -27.72 -22.09 20.84
N VAL A 517 -27.97 -21.32 21.90
CA VAL A 517 -29.17 -21.40 22.75
C VAL A 517 -30.02 -20.11 22.65
N ASP A 518 -29.38 -18.99 22.37
CA ASP A 518 -30.05 -17.71 22.19
C ASP A 518 -29.46 -16.94 20.98
N PHE A 519 -30.20 -16.92 19.87
CA PHE A 519 -29.80 -16.21 18.65
C PHE A 519 -29.84 -14.68 18.80
N SER A 520 -30.58 -14.16 19.79
CA SER A 520 -30.68 -12.72 20.05
C SER A 520 -29.50 -12.18 20.86
N ASP A 521 -28.75 -13.04 21.51
CA ASP A 521 -27.56 -12.68 22.27
C ASP A 521 -26.48 -12.10 21.34
N LYS A 522 -26.07 -10.86 21.66
CA LYS A 522 -25.06 -10.11 20.89
C LYS A 522 -23.66 -10.24 21.47
N SER A 523 -23.52 -10.93 22.60
CA SER A 523 -22.23 -11.06 23.27
C SER A 523 -21.22 -11.81 22.42
N VAL A 524 -20.00 -11.29 22.43
CA VAL A 524 -18.86 -11.85 21.70
C VAL A 524 -17.68 -11.89 22.65
N ILE A 525 -16.88 -12.92 22.54
CA ILE A 525 -15.58 -13.03 23.19
C ILE A 525 -14.53 -13.07 22.08
N PHE A 526 -13.56 -12.18 22.16
CA PHE A 526 -12.30 -12.29 21.43
C PHE A 526 -11.25 -12.85 22.35
N GLY A 527 -10.33 -13.65 21.85
CA GLY A 527 -9.23 -14.12 22.68
C GLY A 527 -8.04 -14.61 21.88
N SER A 528 -6.93 -14.74 22.57
CA SER A 528 -5.72 -15.33 22.06
C SER A 528 -5.37 -16.59 22.87
N GLN A 529 -5.13 -17.71 22.18
CA GLN A 529 -4.74 -18.98 22.81
C GLN A 529 -3.25 -19.26 22.68
N LYS A 530 -2.62 -18.67 21.66
CA LYS A 530 -1.17 -18.73 21.45
C LYS A 530 -0.67 -17.37 21.04
N ILE A 531 0.35 -16.88 21.73
CA ILE A 531 1.18 -15.72 21.35
C ILE A 531 2.64 -16.17 21.50
N LYS A 532 3.35 -16.26 20.39
CA LYS A 532 4.73 -16.76 20.38
C LYS A 532 5.71 -15.79 21.01
N LYS A 533 5.53 -14.49 20.76
CA LYS A 533 6.39 -13.41 21.27
C LYS A 533 5.62 -12.55 22.28
N GLN A 534 5.29 -13.14 23.43
CA GLN A 534 4.40 -12.52 24.41
C GLN A 534 4.83 -11.12 24.84
N LYS A 535 6.12 -10.89 25.09
CA LYS A 535 6.64 -9.58 25.50
C LYS A 535 6.47 -8.48 24.44
N LEU A 536 6.32 -8.86 23.17
CA LEU A 536 6.28 -7.92 22.05
C LEU A 536 4.87 -7.72 21.50
N VAL A 537 3.98 -8.71 21.61
CA VAL A 537 2.70 -8.76 20.89
C VAL A 537 1.49 -8.78 21.81
N GLY A 538 1.59 -9.34 23.02
CA GLY A 538 0.48 -9.50 23.98
C GLY A 538 0.54 -10.83 24.68
N TYR A 539 -0.45 -11.13 25.52
CA TYR A 539 -0.50 -12.36 26.31
C TYR A 539 -1.78 -13.14 26.03
N PRO A 540 -1.71 -14.49 26.01
CA PRO A 540 -2.91 -15.33 25.85
C PRO A 540 -3.95 -15.00 26.92
N GLN A 541 -5.09 -14.48 26.49
CA GLN A 541 -6.22 -14.13 27.36
C GLN A 541 -7.51 -13.94 26.58
N ASP A 542 -8.61 -13.86 27.31
CA ASP A 542 -9.94 -13.57 26.79
C ASP A 542 -10.29 -12.10 26.99
N VAL A 543 -10.88 -11.49 25.98
CA VAL A 543 -11.46 -10.16 26.01
C VAL A 543 -12.98 -10.33 26.00
N ASN A 544 -13.59 -9.95 27.10
CA ASN A 544 -15.03 -10.03 27.35
C ASN A 544 -15.69 -8.66 27.16
N HIS A 545 -17.01 -8.59 27.33
CA HIS A 545 -17.82 -7.37 27.20
C HIS A 545 -17.74 -6.73 25.82
N ILE A 546 -17.75 -7.61 24.79
CA ILE A 546 -17.84 -7.21 23.39
C ILE A 546 -19.25 -7.50 22.92
N GLU A 547 -19.87 -6.53 22.26
CA GLU A 547 -21.19 -6.68 21.65
C GLU A 547 -21.15 -6.27 20.18
N PHE A 548 -21.88 -6.99 19.34
CA PHE A 548 -22.01 -6.66 17.93
C PHE A 548 -23.26 -5.81 17.68
N ASN A 549 -23.06 -4.61 17.12
CA ASN A 549 -24.15 -3.75 16.65
C ASN A 549 -24.38 -4.00 15.15
N ILE A 550 -25.42 -4.74 14.83
CA ILE A 550 -25.77 -5.11 13.45
C ILE A 550 -26.15 -3.90 12.58
N LYS A 551 -26.68 -2.82 13.17
CA LYS A 551 -27.08 -1.62 12.42
C LYS A 551 -25.90 -0.83 11.90
N GLU A 552 -24.79 -0.86 12.64
CA GLU A 552 -23.57 -0.14 12.32
C GLU A 552 -22.49 -1.04 11.74
N GLN A 553 -22.71 -2.37 11.72
CA GLN A 553 -21.71 -3.38 11.35
C GLN A 553 -20.45 -3.28 12.20
N ARG A 554 -20.58 -2.95 13.51
CA ARG A 554 -19.46 -2.66 14.42
C ARG A 554 -19.53 -3.45 15.70
N TYR A 555 -18.35 -3.82 16.22
CA TYR A 555 -18.19 -4.34 17.58
C TYR A 555 -17.91 -3.20 18.56
N TYR A 556 -18.58 -3.26 19.68
CA TYR A 556 -18.44 -2.34 20.82
C TYR A 556 -17.73 -3.04 21.96
N PHE A 557 -16.87 -2.32 22.66
CA PHE A 557 -16.10 -2.79 23.81
C PHE A 557 -16.52 -2.01 25.04
N ASN A 558 -17.05 -2.69 26.07
CA ASN A 558 -17.66 -2.03 27.23
C ASN A 558 -18.65 -0.92 26.84
N ASN A 559 -19.50 -1.18 25.86
CA ASN A 559 -20.46 -0.22 25.26
C ASN A 559 -19.83 1.00 24.57
N ILE A 560 -18.53 0.99 24.30
CA ILE A 560 -17.83 2.08 23.61
C ILE A 560 -17.44 1.62 22.20
N THR A 561 -17.76 2.44 21.20
CA THR A 561 -17.30 2.19 19.85
C THR A 561 -15.83 2.60 19.69
N PRO A 562 -14.96 1.73 19.14
CA PRO A 562 -13.59 2.11 18.85
C PRO A 562 -13.47 3.08 17.66
N PHE A 563 -14.58 3.39 17.00
CA PHE A 563 -14.63 4.36 15.90
C PHE A 563 -14.86 5.81 16.35
N ARG A 564 -15.03 6.08 17.64
CA ARG A 564 -15.39 7.40 18.15
C ARG A 564 -14.51 8.51 17.57
N GLU A 565 -13.21 8.39 17.74
CA GLU A 565 -12.27 9.41 17.23
C GLU A 565 -12.26 9.50 15.70
N ILE A 566 -12.40 8.35 15.00
CA ILE A 566 -12.48 8.30 13.53
C ILE A 566 -13.73 9.05 13.05
N ASP A 567 -14.86 8.82 13.72
CA ASP A 567 -16.13 9.48 13.40
C ASP A 567 -16.07 10.98 13.68
N GLU A 568 -15.46 11.40 14.80
CA GLU A 568 -15.23 12.80 15.14
C GLU A 568 -14.33 13.51 14.12
N GLU A 569 -13.19 12.92 13.76
CA GLU A 569 -12.28 13.45 12.74
C GLU A 569 -12.94 13.57 11.35
N ARG A 570 -13.76 12.58 10.98
CA ARG A 570 -14.50 12.58 9.72
C ARG A 570 -15.54 13.69 9.71
N ASN A 571 -16.30 13.87 10.79
CA ASN A 571 -17.34 14.90 10.89
C ASN A 571 -16.75 16.31 10.91
N ASN A 572 -15.61 16.51 11.58
CA ASN A 572 -14.90 17.80 11.61
C ASN A 572 -14.38 18.20 10.22
N LYS A 573 -13.90 17.26 9.42
CA LYS A 573 -13.48 17.54 8.03
C LYS A 573 -14.65 17.96 7.14
N ASN A 574 -15.87 17.51 7.45
CA ASN A 574 -17.08 17.91 6.73
C ASN A 574 -17.57 19.31 7.12
N ASN A 575 -17.31 19.74 8.36
CA ASN A 575 -17.73 21.04 8.88
C ASN A 575 -16.70 22.16 8.64
N THR A 576 -15.53 21.85 8.09
CA THR A 576 -14.55 22.88 7.70
C THR A 576 -15.04 23.53 6.40
N PRO A 577 -15.45 24.84 6.41
CA PRO A 577 -15.88 25.50 5.18
C PRO A 577 -14.74 25.45 4.17
N ILE A 578 -15.06 25.09 2.94
CA ILE A 578 -14.16 25.25 1.81
C ILE A 578 -14.00 26.76 1.63
N ILE A 579 -12.95 27.34 2.19
CA ILE A 579 -12.59 28.74 1.95
C ILE A 579 -12.09 28.77 0.50
N TYR A 580 -12.96 29.08 -0.42
CA TYR A 580 -12.57 29.54 -1.76
C TYR A 580 -11.84 30.88 -1.54
N LYS A 581 -10.50 30.88 -1.64
CA LYS A 581 -9.80 32.12 -1.87
C LYS A 581 -10.20 32.56 -3.29
N GLU A 582 -11.07 33.57 -3.35
CA GLU A 582 -11.26 34.32 -4.57
C GLU A 582 -9.88 34.84 -4.99
N SER A 583 -9.53 34.50 -6.22
CA SER A 583 -8.33 35.00 -6.88
C SER A 583 -8.55 36.47 -7.17
N GLU A 584 -7.86 37.33 -6.46
CA GLU A 584 -7.51 38.68 -6.94
C GLU A 584 -6.38 38.62 -7.97
#